data_9fd53ff941cd80a648f41e9f6d8c925f
#
_entry.id   9fd53ff941cd80a648f41e9f6d8c925f
#
_cell.length_a   1.000
_cell.length_b   1.000
_cell.length_c   1.000
_cell.angle_alpha   90.00
_cell.angle_beta   90.00
_cell.angle_gamma   90.00
#
_symmetry.space_group_name_H-M   'P 1'
#
loop_
_entity.id
_entity.type
_entity.pdbx_description
1 polymer ?
#
loop_
_entity_poly.entity_id
_entity_poly.type
_entity_poly.pdbx_seq_one_letter_code
_entity_poly.pdbx_strand_id
1 'polypeptide(L)'
;MPLLVRLGFDRLVAEAGYPGSEMVPALSAMLSLLALKLLDKERRSHIDDFNCDEPLGLFAGLNILPKKSFATDYSYRVGRAQQLGLLQGWVKALAPVMFPEAEGFSLDFHPIPFRGDPAALDRHYLPRRGKAGPSVLTFFALEQASRCLCYANANLTRADQHGELIRFVEFWREVAGSDPQWLYFDSKVVDYPELSRVNRRRIRFVTIRRRGSALLRRLEQQPASTWKGAVIDIPKRCHTKIRYIEEVVRLRGYEGPIRQIAVTGLGRDRPTLFLSNHFEETPRELILRYAGRNRIEDGLGISVNFFHLDCLASEVRLNVDFDAALTVIANGCYRWLASRLNGFEKTDPKQLYRWFVETAGTVTIQNDHLRVAFDRRSHNPILREAALDRDSLPIPWLGQRKIEFTYC
;
A
#
# COMPACT_ATOMS: atom_id res chain seq x y z
N MET A 1 -9.03 -16.54 2.70
CA MET A 1 -8.46 -17.82 2.20
C MET A 1 -8.56 -17.98 0.68
N PRO A 2 -9.70 -17.83 -0.03
CA PRO A 2 -9.80 -18.12 -1.47
C PRO A 2 -8.74 -17.39 -2.33
N LEU A 3 -8.50 -16.10 -2.09
CA LEU A 3 -7.46 -15.35 -2.81
C LEU A 3 -6.06 -15.93 -2.58
N LEU A 4 -5.69 -16.24 -1.35
CA LEU A 4 -4.36 -16.74 -1.01
C LEU A 4 -4.07 -18.07 -1.73
N VAL A 5 -5.05 -18.97 -1.78
CA VAL A 5 -4.95 -20.23 -2.52
C VAL A 5 -4.85 -19.97 -4.03
N ARG A 6 -5.70 -19.09 -4.56
CA ARG A 6 -5.71 -18.73 -5.99
C ARG A 6 -4.37 -18.15 -6.46
N LEU A 7 -3.73 -17.35 -5.63
CA LEU A 7 -2.42 -16.75 -5.95
C LEU A 7 -1.24 -17.67 -5.61
N GLY A 8 -1.49 -18.86 -5.03
CA GLY A 8 -0.44 -19.80 -4.64
C GLY A 8 0.46 -19.26 -3.52
N PHE A 9 -0.13 -18.68 -2.48
CA PHE A 9 0.61 -18.04 -1.39
C PHE A 9 1.59 -19.00 -0.70
N ASP A 10 1.24 -20.30 -0.62
CA ASP A 10 2.11 -21.37 -0.15
C ASP A 10 3.42 -21.46 -0.94
N ARG A 11 3.33 -21.43 -2.28
CA ARG A 11 4.49 -21.44 -3.17
C ARG A 11 5.30 -20.15 -3.05
N LEU A 12 4.63 -19.00 -2.97
CA LEU A 12 5.30 -17.70 -2.83
C LEU A 12 6.14 -17.63 -1.55
N VAL A 13 5.62 -18.14 -0.42
CA VAL A 13 6.35 -18.21 0.85
C VAL A 13 7.55 -19.16 0.75
N ALA A 14 7.38 -20.31 0.10
CA ALA A 14 8.44 -21.28 -0.11
C ALA A 14 9.54 -20.75 -1.04
N GLU A 15 9.19 -20.18 -2.17
CA GLU A 15 10.11 -19.59 -3.15
C GLU A 15 10.90 -18.41 -2.57
N ALA A 16 10.27 -17.61 -1.72
CA ALA A 16 10.95 -16.53 -1.00
C ALA A 16 11.88 -17.04 0.11
N GLY A 17 11.87 -18.33 0.44
CA GLY A 17 12.77 -18.95 1.41
C GLY A 17 12.51 -18.53 2.86
N TYR A 18 11.25 -18.32 3.25
CA TYR A 18 10.92 -17.98 4.62
C TYR A 18 11.26 -19.12 5.59
N PRO A 19 11.77 -18.81 6.81
CA PRO A 19 12.16 -19.84 7.76
C PRO A 19 10.94 -20.53 8.39
N GLY A 20 11.05 -21.83 8.61
CA GLY A 20 10.08 -22.65 9.30
C GLY A 20 10.74 -23.68 10.18
N SER A 21 9.95 -24.48 10.90
CA SER A 21 10.36 -25.65 11.65
C SER A 21 9.34 -26.78 11.43
N GLU A 22 9.62 -27.98 11.89
CA GLU A 22 8.65 -29.11 11.85
C GLU A 22 7.36 -28.78 12.61
N MET A 23 7.46 -28.08 13.75
CA MET A 23 6.30 -27.69 14.55
C MET A 23 5.53 -26.52 13.97
N VAL A 24 6.23 -25.55 13.36
CA VAL A 24 5.61 -24.37 12.72
C VAL A 24 6.24 -24.17 11.35
N PRO A 25 5.67 -24.75 10.30
CA PRO A 25 6.11 -24.52 8.93
C PRO A 25 6.11 -23.05 8.54
N ALA A 26 6.96 -22.65 7.59
CA ALA A 26 7.08 -21.26 7.13
C ALA A 26 5.74 -20.65 6.71
N LEU A 27 4.95 -21.39 5.94
CA LEU A 27 3.62 -20.97 5.53
C LEU A 27 2.71 -20.70 6.73
N SER A 28 2.68 -21.62 7.69
CA SER A 28 1.84 -21.51 8.88
C SER A 28 2.22 -20.32 9.76
N ALA A 29 3.52 -20.03 9.88
CA ALA A 29 4.01 -18.82 10.55
C ALA A 29 3.52 -17.56 9.84
N MET A 30 3.64 -17.52 8.51
CA MET A 30 3.21 -16.38 7.70
C MET A 30 1.70 -16.19 7.73
N LEU A 31 0.90 -17.25 7.63
CA LEU A 31 -0.56 -17.18 7.72
C LEU A 31 -1.01 -16.72 9.10
N SER A 32 -0.38 -17.19 10.19
CA SER A 32 -0.69 -16.76 11.56
C SER A 32 -0.45 -15.25 11.74
N LEU A 33 0.67 -14.73 11.22
CA LEU A 33 1.00 -13.29 11.32
C LEU A 33 0.14 -12.44 10.38
N LEU A 34 -0.17 -12.94 9.19
CA LEU A 34 -1.08 -12.27 8.25
C LEU A 34 -2.50 -12.20 8.83
N ALA A 35 -2.96 -13.24 9.53
CA ALA A 35 -4.26 -13.27 10.17
C ALA A 35 -4.44 -12.08 11.15
N LEU A 36 -3.41 -11.73 11.91
CA LEU A 36 -3.48 -10.58 12.82
C LEU A 36 -3.76 -9.27 12.07
N LYS A 37 -3.13 -9.07 10.90
CA LYS A 37 -3.41 -7.92 10.03
C LYS A 37 -4.84 -7.95 9.45
N LEU A 38 -5.32 -9.13 9.08
CA LEU A 38 -6.66 -9.31 8.52
C LEU A 38 -7.78 -9.14 9.57
N LEU A 39 -7.46 -9.34 10.86
CA LEU A 39 -8.42 -9.32 11.96
C LEU A 39 -8.32 -8.08 12.86
N ASP A 40 -7.80 -6.95 12.33
CA ASP A 40 -7.71 -5.65 13.07
C ASP A 40 -6.91 -5.77 14.39
N LYS A 41 -5.86 -6.63 14.43
CA LYS A 41 -5.05 -6.83 15.65
C LYS A 41 -3.81 -5.94 15.65
N GLU A 42 -3.70 -5.12 16.69
CA GLU A 42 -2.67 -4.09 16.83
C GLU A 42 -1.26 -4.67 17.01
N ARG A 43 -1.13 -5.78 17.76
CA ARG A 43 0.16 -6.33 18.20
C ARG A 43 0.30 -7.81 17.86
N ARG A 44 1.52 -8.24 17.60
CA ARG A 44 1.82 -9.67 17.41
C ARG A 44 1.49 -10.51 18.64
N SER A 45 1.60 -9.94 19.85
CA SER A 45 1.21 -10.61 21.09
C SER A 45 -0.28 -10.93 21.18
N HIS A 46 -1.13 -10.25 20.42
CA HIS A 46 -2.57 -10.55 20.35
C HIS A 46 -2.87 -11.90 19.66
N ILE A 47 -1.85 -12.62 19.20
CA ILE A 47 -2.02 -14.01 18.77
C ILE A 47 -2.51 -14.90 19.94
N ASP A 48 -2.19 -14.55 21.17
CA ASP A 48 -2.64 -15.25 22.37
C ASP A 48 -4.18 -15.15 22.57
N ASP A 49 -4.84 -14.13 21.97
CA ASP A 49 -6.30 -13.98 21.98
C ASP A 49 -7.01 -15.14 21.25
N PHE A 50 -6.27 -15.87 20.41
CA PHE A 50 -6.76 -16.94 19.55
C PHE A 50 -6.24 -18.33 19.93
N ASN A 51 -5.70 -18.53 21.13
CA ASN A 51 -5.07 -19.79 21.52
C ASN A 51 -5.97 -21.03 21.39
N CYS A 52 -7.31 -20.85 21.52
CA CYS A 52 -8.29 -21.92 21.38
C CYS A 52 -9.21 -21.73 20.16
N ASP A 53 -8.82 -20.87 19.21
CA ASP A 53 -9.61 -20.63 17.98
C ASP A 53 -9.24 -21.66 16.91
N GLU A 54 -10.02 -22.74 16.85
CA GLU A 54 -9.82 -23.80 15.86
C GLU A 54 -9.96 -23.30 14.40
N PRO A 55 -10.94 -22.45 14.04
CA PRO A 55 -11.03 -21.88 12.70
C PRO A 55 -9.79 -21.11 12.27
N LEU A 56 -9.18 -20.34 13.17
CA LEU A 56 -7.94 -19.62 12.88
C LEU A 56 -6.75 -20.58 12.76
N GLY A 57 -6.72 -21.61 13.59
CA GLY A 57 -5.77 -22.72 13.44
C GLY A 57 -5.87 -23.38 12.06
N LEU A 58 -7.07 -23.69 11.60
CA LEU A 58 -7.32 -24.21 10.24
C LEU A 58 -6.87 -23.22 9.16
N PHE A 59 -7.15 -21.91 9.32
CA PHE A 59 -6.65 -20.91 8.40
C PHE A 59 -5.13 -20.96 8.26
N ALA A 60 -4.42 -21.13 9.37
CA ALA A 60 -2.96 -21.18 9.43
C ALA A 60 -2.36 -22.56 9.11
N GLY A 61 -3.20 -23.61 8.95
CA GLY A 61 -2.74 -25.00 8.78
C GLY A 61 -2.12 -25.59 10.03
N LEU A 62 -2.61 -25.20 11.21
CA LEU A 62 -2.12 -25.61 12.52
C LEU A 62 -3.26 -26.05 13.43
N ASN A 63 -3.00 -27.01 14.31
CA ASN A 63 -3.95 -27.36 15.38
C ASN A 63 -3.95 -26.33 16.52
N ILE A 64 -2.79 -25.71 16.77
CA ILE A 64 -2.59 -24.69 17.80
C ILE A 64 -1.72 -23.58 17.19
N LEU A 65 -2.13 -22.32 17.34
CA LEU A 65 -1.37 -21.17 16.87
C LEU A 65 -0.03 -21.02 17.60
N PRO A 66 0.99 -20.40 16.95
CA PRO A 66 2.26 -20.14 17.58
C PRO A 66 2.12 -19.23 18.80
N LYS A 67 2.93 -19.43 19.82
CA LYS A 67 2.97 -18.55 21.00
C LYS A 67 3.44 -17.13 20.62
N LYS A 68 3.08 -16.14 21.43
CA LYS A 68 3.48 -14.72 21.25
C LYS A 68 4.99 -14.51 21.12
N SER A 69 5.81 -15.30 21.85
CA SER A 69 7.27 -15.23 21.73
C SER A 69 7.73 -15.57 20.33
N PHE A 70 7.21 -16.67 19.74
CA PHE A 70 7.50 -17.04 18.37
C PHE A 70 7.05 -15.93 17.38
N ALA A 71 5.82 -15.43 17.52
CA ALA A 71 5.27 -14.39 16.66
C ALA A 71 6.09 -13.09 16.72
N THR A 72 6.61 -12.73 17.89
CA THR A 72 7.45 -11.55 18.08
C THR A 72 8.83 -11.74 17.47
N ASP A 73 9.44 -12.92 17.67
CA ASP A 73 10.82 -13.18 17.25
C ASP A 73 10.95 -13.58 15.80
N TYR A 74 9.85 -13.98 15.14
CA TYR A 74 9.88 -14.50 13.79
C TYR A 74 10.51 -13.55 12.78
N SER A 75 10.19 -12.26 12.85
CA SER A 75 10.74 -11.25 11.92
C SER A 75 12.25 -11.02 12.03
N TYR A 76 12.88 -11.37 13.15
CA TYR A 76 14.34 -11.31 13.31
C TYR A 76 15.08 -12.40 12.51
N ARG A 77 14.35 -13.42 12.04
CA ARG A 77 14.88 -14.52 11.24
C ARG A 77 14.75 -14.28 9.74
N VAL A 78 14.10 -13.18 9.34
CA VAL A 78 13.76 -12.88 7.94
C VAL A 78 14.60 -11.74 7.42
N GLY A 79 15.35 -11.97 6.36
CA GLY A 79 16.19 -10.96 5.72
C GLY A 79 15.45 -10.17 4.62
N ARG A 80 16.08 -9.09 4.14
CA ARG A 80 15.51 -8.22 3.10
C ARG A 80 15.22 -8.96 1.79
N ALA A 81 16.11 -9.86 1.38
CA ALA A 81 15.92 -10.63 0.13
C ALA A 81 14.64 -11.47 0.16
N GLN A 82 14.35 -12.11 1.28
CA GLN A 82 13.14 -12.90 1.49
C GLN A 82 11.88 -12.03 1.46
N GLN A 83 11.91 -10.87 2.11
CA GLN A 83 10.79 -9.92 2.14
C GLN A 83 10.52 -9.36 0.75
N LEU A 84 11.56 -8.96 0.02
CA LEU A 84 11.44 -8.46 -1.34
C LEU A 84 10.94 -9.55 -2.30
N GLY A 85 11.49 -10.78 -2.21
CA GLY A 85 11.07 -11.90 -3.03
C GLY A 85 9.58 -12.25 -2.84
N LEU A 86 9.11 -12.29 -1.58
CA LEU A 86 7.69 -12.52 -1.31
C LEU A 86 6.82 -11.38 -1.87
N LEU A 87 7.23 -10.13 -1.69
CA LEU A 87 6.48 -8.98 -2.17
C LEU A 87 6.42 -8.96 -3.71
N GLN A 88 7.53 -9.26 -4.39
CA GLN A 88 7.57 -9.40 -5.86
C GLN A 88 6.65 -10.53 -6.34
N GLY A 89 6.77 -11.71 -5.74
CA GLY A 89 5.91 -12.86 -6.08
C GLY A 89 4.43 -12.54 -5.86
N TRP A 90 4.10 -11.95 -4.72
CA TRP A 90 2.73 -11.54 -4.39
C TRP A 90 2.16 -10.55 -5.41
N VAL A 91 2.88 -9.47 -5.68
CA VAL A 91 2.39 -8.41 -6.59
C VAL A 91 2.32 -8.94 -8.03
N LYS A 92 3.27 -9.77 -8.46
CA LYS A 92 3.25 -10.43 -9.76
C LYS A 92 2.02 -11.34 -9.93
N ALA A 93 1.68 -12.13 -8.90
CA ALA A 93 0.50 -12.98 -8.93
C ALA A 93 -0.81 -12.18 -8.84
N LEU A 94 -0.81 -11.06 -8.10
CA LEU A 94 -1.98 -10.20 -7.90
C LEU A 94 -2.26 -9.29 -9.10
N ALA A 95 -1.24 -8.87 -9.85
CA ALA A 95 -1.34 -7.88 -10.91
C ALA A 95 -2.38 -8.21 -11.99
N PRO A 96 -2.45 -9.43 -12.55
CA PRO A 96 -3.47 -9.78 -13.55
C PRO A 96 -4.90 -9.70 -13.02
N VAL A 97 -5.07 -9.79 -11.70
CA VAL A 97 -6.39 -9.80 -11.04
C VAL A 97 -6.83 -8.39 -10.63
N MET A 98 -5.89 -7.58 -10.15
CA MET A 98 -6.19 -6.28 -9.53
C MET A 98 -5.76 -5.06 -10.35
N PHE A 99 -4.74 -5.22 -11.19
CA PHE A 99 -4.21 -4.09 -11.99
C PHE A 99 -4.02 -4.45 -13.47
N PRO A 100 -5.06 -4.96 -14.15
CA PRO A 100 -4.93 -5.41 -15.55
C PRO A 100 -4.48 -4.28 -16.48
N GLU A 101 -4.79 -3.04 -16.11
CA GLU A 101 -4.46 -1.82 -16.86
C GLU A 101 -3.80 -0.79 -15.94
N ALA A 102 -2.75 -1.21 -15.20
CA ALA A 102 -2.06 -0.32 -14.28
C ALA A 102 -1.38 0.83 -15.03
N GLU A 103 -1.99 2.01 -14.98
CA GLU A 103 -1.43 3.20 -15.63
C GLU A 103 -0.57 4.04 -14.69
N GLY A 104 -1.00 4.22 -13.46
CA GLY A 104 -0.43 5.22 -12.59
C GLY A 104 -0.28 4.83 -11.14
N PHE A 105 0.86 5.24 -10.56
CA PHE A 105 1.21 4.94 -9.18
C PHE A 105 1.40 6.21 -8.37
N SER A 106 0.79 6.24 -7.20
CA SER A 106 1.04 7.25 -6.18
C SER A 106 2.13 6.75 -5.24
N LEU A 107 3.13 7.60 -5.00
CA LEU A 107 4.32 7.27 -4.21
C LEU A 107 4.43 8.22 -3.03
N ASP A 108 4.73 7.70 -1.83
CA ASP A 108 4.94 8.55 -0.65
C ASP A 108 5.84 7.88 0.39
N PHE A 109 6.49 8.72 1.20
CA PHE A 109 7.22 8.31 2.39
C PHE A 109 6.34 8.43 3.63
N HIS A 110 6.28 7.38 4.41
CA HIS A 110 5.61 7.36 5.71
C HIS A 110 6.61 7.06 6.83
N PRO A 111 6.78 7.95 7.84
CA PRO A 111 7.63 7.69 8.98
C PRO A 111 6.88 6.87 10.02
N ILE A 112 7.35 5.66 10.30
CA ILE A 112 6.81 4.81 11.37
C ILE A 112 7.49 5.17 12.69
N PRO A 113 6.76 5.66 13.71
CA PRO A 113 7.36 6.21 14.91
C PRO A 113 7.99 5.13 15.77
N PHE A 114 9.20 5.40 16.27
CA PHE A 114 9.85 4.61 17.29
C PHE A 114 9.61 5.21 18.68
N ARG A 115 9.40 4.38 19.70
CA ARG A 115 9.05 4.79 21.06
C ARG A 115 10.11 4.42 22.11
N GLY A 116 11.18 3.76 21.70
CA GLY A 116 12.31 3.38 22.57
C GLY A 116 13.42 4.45 22.56
N ASP A 117 14.60 4.08 23.08
CA ASP A 117 15.77 4.95 23.12
C ASP A 117 16.29 5.20 21.70
N PRO A 118 16.45 6.49 21.26
CA PRO A 118 16.55 6.84 19.85
C PRO A 118 17.97 6.79 19.25
N ALA A 119 18.96 6.19 19.91
CA ALA A 119 20.38 6.37 19.56
C ALA A 119 20.76 5.98 18.11
N ALA A 120 19.97 5.16 17.42
CA ALA A 120 20.32 4.60 16.12
C ALA A 120 19.39 5.01 14.93
N LEU A 121 18.32 5.77 15.17
CA LEU A 121 17.34 6.08 14.15
C LEU A 121 17.34 7.55 13.70
N ASP A 122 17.12 7.74 12.41
CA ASP A 122 16.89 9.07 11.84
C ASP A 122 15.63 9.72 12.44
N ARG A 123 15.62 11.05 12.49
CA ARG A 123 14.47 11.83 12.97
C ARG A 123 13.69 12.38 11.79
N HIS A 124 12.40 12.00 11.70
CA HIS A 124 11.48 12.51 10.68
C HIS A 124 10.29 13.22 11.32
N TYR A 125 9.65 14.10 10.57
CA TYR A 125 8.43 14.76 11.02
C TYR A 125 7.30 13.76 11.16
N LEU A 126 6.70 13.69 12.35
CA LEU A 126 5.59 12.80 12.70
C LEU A 126 4.29 13.62 12.74
N PRO A 127 3.41 13.53 11.72
CA PRO A 127 2.22 14.40 11.64
C PRO A 127 1.33 14.31 12.88
N ARG A 128 1.09 13.10 13.41
CA ARG A 128 0.28 12.89 14.62
C ARG A 128 0.86 13.53 15.89
N ARG A 129 2.18 13.76 15.92
CA ARG A 129 2.88 14.38 17.07
C ARG A 129 3.18 15.86 16.85
N GLY A 130 3.00 16.38 15.65
CA GLY A 130 3.32 17.75 15.29
C GLY A 130 4.81 18.13 15.40
N LYS A 131 5.71 17.13 15.55
CA LYS A 131 7.16 17.35 15.75
C LYS A 131 8.01 16.26 15.15
N ALA A 132 9.30 16.54 14.94
CA ALA A 132 10.26 15.54 14.51
C ALA A 132 10.60 14.58 15.65
N GLY A 133 10.62 13.29 15.35
CA GLY A 133 10.96 12.23 16.29
C GLY A 133 11.68 11.05 15.62
N PRO A 134 12.30 10.15 16.43
CA PRO A 134 12.93 8.95 15.93
C PRO A 134 11.89 8.08 15.22
N SER A 135 12.23 7.59 14.02
CA SER A 135 11.30 6.84 13.20
C SER A 135 12.01 6.07 12.10
N VAL A 136 11.40 4.99 11.66
CA VAL A 136 11.80 4.25 10.47
C VAL A 136 11.08 4.85 9.28
N LEU A 137 11.83 5.39 8.31
CA LEU A 137 11.25 5.89 7.08
C LEU A 137 10.86 4.73 6.19
N THR A 138 9.61 4.68 5.79
CA THR A 138 9.08 3.64 4.89
C THR A 138 8.55 4.29 3.63
N PHE A 139 8.91 3.73 2.48
CA PHE A 139 8.39 4.14 1.18
C PHE A 139 7.27 3.20 0.77
N PHE A 140 6.20 3.75 0.20
CA PHE A 140 5.06 3.02 -0.32
C PHE A 140 4.72 3.43 -1.74
N ALA A 141 4.24 2.45 -2.52
CA ALA A 141 3.56 2.70 -3.78
C ALA A 141 2.15 2.11 -3.77
N LEU A 142 1.21 2.87 -4.32
CA LEU A 142 -0.19 2.51 -4.45
C LEU A 142 -0.60 2.65 -5.91
N GLU A 143 -1.18 1.59 -6.50
CA GLU A 143 -1.82 1.66 -7.80
C GLU A 143 -3.14 2.45 -7.69
N GLN A 144 -3.31 3.47 -8.55
CA GLN A 144 -4.38 4.46 -8.36
C GLN A 144 -5.79 3.95 -8.63
N ALA A 145 -5.98 3.09 -9.62
CA ALA A 145 -7.30 2.62 -10.02
C ALA A 145 -7.87 1.64 -8.98
N SER A 146 -7.12 0.62 -8.62
CA SER A 146 -7.50 -0.39 -7.63
C SER A 146 -7.40 0.10 -6.18
N ARG A 147 -6.64 1.18 -5.92
CA ARG A 147 -6.26 1.67 -4.58
C ARG A 147 -5.49 0.61 -3.76
N CYS A 148 -4.81 -0.28 -4.43
CA CYS A 148 -4.06 -1.36 -3.82
C CYS A 148 -2.61 -0.93 -3.59
N LEU A 149 -2.09 -1.16 -2.38
CA LEU A 149 -0.66 -1.05 -2.12
C LEU A 149 0.06 -2.17 -2.88
N CYS A 150 1.09 -1.80 -3.63
CA CYS A 150 1.86 -2.73 -4.45
C CYS A 150 3.36 -2.75 -4.13
N TYR A 151 3.84 -1.84 -3.29
CA TYR A 151 5.24 -1.81 -2.87
C TYR A 151 5.38 -1.21 -1.49
N ALA A 152 6.32 -1.75 -0.71
CA ALA A 152 6.78 -1.17 0.54
C ALA A 152 8.28 -1.43 0.73
N ASN A 153 8.99 -0.46 1.30
CA ASN A 153 10.38 -0.60 1.72
C ASN A 153 10.63 0.23 2.97
N ALA A 154 10.85 -0.44 4.10
CA ALA A 154 11.23 0.19 5.36
C ALA A 154 12.74 0.04 5.68
N ASN A 155 13.48 -0.71 4.88
CA ASN A 155 14.91 -0.87 5.03
C ASN A 155 15.68 0.29 4.37
N LEU A 156 15.34 1.53 4.78
CA LEU A 156 15.87 2.76 4.24
C LEU A 156 16.56 3.59 5.31
N THR A 157 17.69 4.20 4.94
CA THR A 157 18.29 5.31 5.67
C THR A 157 17.93 6.63 4.99
N ARG A 158 18.18 7.74 5.67
CA ARG A 158 18.02 9.08 5.06
C ARG A 158 18.90 9.27 3.81
N ALA A 159 20.05 8.60 3.76
CA ALA A 159 20.92 8.62 2.59
C ALA A 159 20.34 7.83 1.41
N ASP A 160 19.61 6.75 1.68
CA ASP A 160 19.08 5.84 0.66
C ASP A 160 17.78 6.34 0.02
N GLN A 161 17.11 7.31 0.66
CA GLN A 161 15.79 7.78 0.19
C GLN A 161 15.80 8.32 -1.25
N HIS A 162 16.93 8.87 -1.69
CA HIS A 162 17.06 9.44 -3.04
C HIS A 162 17.01 8.37 -4.15
N GLY A 163 17.37 7.12 -3.86
CA GLY A 163 17.33 6.02 -4.84
C GLY A 163 15.98 5.31 -4.95
N GLU A 164 15.02 5.63 -4.10
CA GLU A 164 13.83 4.79 -3.92
C GLU A 164 12.84 4.87 -5.07
N LEU A 165 12.77 6.01 -5.73
CA LEU A 165 11.93 6.19 -6.92
C LEU A 165 12.32 5.20 -8.04
N ILE A 166 13.61 5.07 -8.30
CA ILE A 166 14.13 4.16 -9.32
C ILE A 166 14.03 2.70 -8.87
N ARG A 167 14.24 2.40 -7.57
CA ARG A 167 14.04 1.04 -7.03
C ARG A 167 12.60 0.56 -7.23
N PHE A 168 11.62 1.45 -7.03
CA PHE A 168 10.23 1.13 -7.33
C PHE A 168 10.01 0.86 -8.83
N VAL A 169 10.57 1.69 -9.71
CA VAL A 169 10.46 1.48 -11.16
C VAL A 169 11.05 0.14 -11.58
N GLU A 170 12.21 -0.23 -11.03
CA GLU A 170 12.86 -1.53 -11.29
C GLU A 170 12.03 -2.69 -10.75
N PHE A 171 11.53 -2.58 -9.51
CA PHE A 171 10.61 -3.55 -8.92
C PHE A 171 9.38 -3.77 -9.80
N TRP A 172 8.72 -2.69 -10.23
CA TRP A 172 7.52 -2.79 -11.06
C TRP A 172 7.81 -3.44 -12.41
N ARG A 173 8.94 -3.11 -13.01
CA ARG A 173 9.39 -3.72 -14.27
C ARG A 173 9.62 -5.23 -14.13
N GLU A 174 10.17 -5.68 -13.02
CA GLU A 174 10.34 -7.12 -12.75
C GLU A 174 8.99 -7.83 -12.57
N VAL A 175 8.02 -7.16 -11.95
CA VAL A 175 6.68 -7.68 -11.71
C VAL A 175 5.83 -7.70 -12.97
N ALA A 176 5.78 -6.59 -13.72
CA ALA A 176 4.86 -6.38 -14.85
C ALA A 176 5.49 -6.55 -16.22
N GLY A 177 6.82 -6.71 -16.31
CA GLY A 177 7.55 -6.80 -17.58
C GLY A 177 7.71 -5.47 -18.33
N SER A 178 7.16 -4.38 -17.80
CA SER A 178 7.22 -3.03 -18.40
C SER A 178 7.37 -1.96 -17.35
N ASP A 179 7.88 -0.80 -17.76
CA ASP A 179 7.97 0.36 -16.87
C ASP A 179 6.56 0.94 -16.57
N PRO A 180 6.33 1.58 -15.41
CA PRO A 180 5.07 2.26 -15.12
C PRO A 180 4.85 3.42 -16.10
N GLN A 181 3.58 3.71 -16.46
CA GLN A 181 3.29 4.81 -17.38
C GLN A 181 3.34 6.17 -16.69
N TRP A 182 2.77 6.28 -15.47
CA TRP A 182 2.68 7.49 -14.70
C TRP A 182 3.10 7.31 -13.25
N LEU A 183 3.83 8.31 -12.73
CA LEU A 183 4.20 8.42 -11.32
C LEU A 183 3.72 9.74 -10.72
N TYR A 184 3.13 9.68 -9.52
CA TYR A 184 2.61 10.82 -8.78
C TYR A 184 3.20 10.83 -7.38
N PHE A 185 3.91 11.88 -7.02
CA PHE A 185 4.59 11.94 -5.71
C PHE A 185 4.78 13.38 -5.24
N ASP A 186 4.97 13.54 -3.92
CA ASP A 186 5.19 14.85 -3.33
C ASP A 186 6.66 15.30 -3.42
N SER A 187 6.93 16.51 -2.92
CA SER A 187 8.26 17.12 -2.93
C SER A 187 9.31 16.39 -2.08
N LYS A 188 8.94 15.45 -1.21
CA LYS A 188 9.88 14.66 -0.41
C LYS A 188 10.61 13.61 -1.25
N VAL A 189 9.92 13.07 -2.25
CA VAL A 189 10.46 12.07 -3.18
C VAL A 189 11.32 12.72 -4.28
N VAL A 190 11.24 14.05 -4.45
CA VAL A 190 11.89 14.73 -5.57
C VAL A 190 13.41 14.79 -5.39
N ASP A 191 14.09 14.12 -6.32
CA ASP A 191 15.50 14.27 -6.63
C ASP A 191 15.67 14.48 -8.14
N TYR A 192 16.27 15.60 -8.56
CA TYR A 192 16.30 15.96 -9.99
C TYR A 192 17.12 15.00 -10.87
N PRO A 193 18.28 14.50 -10.44
CA PRO A 193 18.96 13.42 -11.15
C PRO A 193 18.11 12.18 -11.35
N GLU A 194 17.34 11.76 -10.36
CA GLU A 194 16.43 10.62 -10.50
C GLU A 194 15.27 10.91 -11.46
N LEU A 195 14.69 12.12 -11.39
CA LEU A 195 13.68 12.54 -12.37
C LEU A 195 14.20 12.51 -13.80
N SER A 196 15.49 12.80 -14.02
CA SER A 196 16.13 12.65 -15.34
C SER A 196 16.20 11.18 -15.78
N ARG A 197 16.48 10.26 -14.84
CA ARG A 197 16.49 8.81 -15.12
C ARG A 197 15.08 8.31 -15.48
N VAL A 198 14.05 8.78 -14.75
CA VAL A 198 12.63 8.49 -15.04
C VAL A 198 12.26 9.02 -16.43
N ASN A 199 12.66 10.25 -16.76
CA ASN A 199 12.39 10.86 -18.05
C ASN A 199 13.05 10.12 -19.23
N ARG A 200 14.30 9.68 -19.06
CA ARG A 200 15.01 8.86 -20.07
C ARG A 200 14.31 7.53 -20.36
N ARG A 201 13.61 6.96 -19.36
CA ARG A 201 12.77 5.76 -19.50
C ARG A 201 11.39 6.06 -20.11
N ARG A 202 11.10 7.33 -20.47
CA ARG A 202 9.80 7.79 -20.99
C ARG A 202 8.64 7.59 -20.02
N ILE A 203 8.92 7.49 -18.73
CA ILE A 203 7.91 7.42 -17.68
C ILE A 203 7.43 8.84 -17.42
N ARG A 204 6.12 9.07 -17.50
CA ARG A 204 5.51 10.36 -17.20
C ARG A 204 5.39 10.56 -15.70
N PHE A 205 5.52 11.79 -15.24
CA PHE A 205 5.30 12.09 -13.84
C PHE A 205 4.64 13.45 -13.61
N VAL A 206 3.96 13.56 -12.48
CA VAL A 206 3.53 14.84 -11.90
C VAL A 206 3.95 14.87 -10.44
N THR A 207 4.67 15.92 -10.07
CA THR A 207 5.16 16.11 -8.71
C THR A 207 5.05 17.57 -8.26
N ILE A 208 5.40 17.86 -7.01
CA ILE A 208 5.41 19.20 -6.44
C ILE A 208 6.85 19.69 -6.29
N ARG A 209 7.14 20.87 -6.84
CA ARG A 209 8.39 21.58 -6.62
C ARG A 209 8.42 22.23 -5.24
N ARG A 210 9.55 22.13 -4.55
CA ARG A 210 9.77 22.88 -3.31
C ARG A 210 9.76 24.39 -3.60
N ARG A 211 9.08 25.13 -2.74
CA ARG A 211 8.90 26.57 -2.87
C ARG A 211 10.13 27.30 -2.33
N GLY A 212 10.91 27.92 -3.21
CA GLY A 212 11.98 28.86 -2.81
C GLY A 212 11.43 30.28 -2.71
N SER A 213 11.95 31.08 -1.77
CA SER A 213 11.51 32.47 -1.54
C SER A 213 11.63 33.37 -2.78
N ALA A 214 12.71 33.22 -3.53
CA ALA A 214 12.93 33.98 -4.78
C ALA A 214 11.87 33.66 -5.84
N LEU A 215 11.50 32.35 -6.00
CA LEU A 215 10.48 31.94 -6.94
C LEU A 215 9.10 32.47 -6.54
N LEU A 216 8.77 32.39 -5.25
CA LEU A 216 7.50 32.92 -4.75
C LEU A 216 7.38 34.43 -4.99
N ARG A 217 8.43 35.21 -4.66
CA ARG A 217 8.46 36.68 -4.94
C ARG A 217 8.28 36.96 -6.43
N ARG A 218 8.95 36.22 -7.31
CA ARG A 218 8.79 36.36 -8.77
C ARG A 218 7.35 36.12 -9.21
N LEU A 219 6.66 35.09 -8.64
CA LEU A 219 5.29 34.80 -8.97
C LEU A 219 4.30 35.84 -8.41
N GLU A 220 4.55 36.38 -7.23
CA GLU A 220 3.75 37.44 -6.61
C GLU A 220 3.83 38.78 -7.41
N GLN A 221 4.95 39.00 -8.08
CA GLN A 221 5.16 40.19 -8.94
C GLN A 221 4.53 40.06 -10.33
N GLN A 222 4.00 38.87 -10.71
CA GLN A 222 3.37 38.70 -12.00
C GLN A 222 2.04 39.45 -12.09
N PRO A 223 1.82 40.18 -13.21
CA PRO A 223 0.53 40.85 -13.46
C PRO A 223 -0.65 39.89 -13.38
N ALA A 224 -1.78 40.35 -12.90
CA ALA A 224 -3.01 39.53 -12.83
C ALA A 224 -3.43 38.95 -14.19
N SER A 225 -3.10 39.62 -15.28
CA SER A 225 -3.35 39.18 -16.65
C SER A 225 -2.55 37.96 -17.08
N THR A 226 -1.40 37.67 -16.44
CA THR A 226 -0.58 36.50 -16.72
C THR A 226 -1.22 35.21 -16.15
N TRP A 227 -2.06 35.38 -15.12
CA TRP A 227 -2.74 34.27 -14.47
C TRP A 227 -3.99 33.84 -15.26
N LYS A 228 -3.96 32.67 -15.87
CA LYS A 228 -5.10 32.06 -16.56
C LYS A 228 -6.07 31.44 -15.54
N GLY A 229 -7.38 31.61 -15.77
CA GLY A 229 -8.41 30.98 -14.94
C GLY A 229 -8.77 29.59 -15.42
N ALA A 230 -9.06 28.68 -14.51
CA ALA A 230 -9.66 27.38 -14.80
C ALA A 230 -10.61 26.94 -13.69
N VAL A 231 -11.54 26.05 -14.06
CA VAL A 231 -12.39 25.34 -13.08
C VAL A 231 -11.93 23.90 -13.03
N ILE A 232 -11.67 23.42 -11.82
CA ILE A 232 -11.32 22.02 -11.55
C ILE A 232 -12.32 21.44 -10.56
N ASP A 233 -12.74 20.21 -10.80
CA ASP A 233 -13.58 19.46 -9.87
C ASP A 233 -12.73 18.35 -9.26
N ILE A 234 -12.28 18.57 -8.03
CA ILE A 234 -11.55 17.58 -7.23
C ILE A 234 -12.49 17.07 -6.16
N PRO A 235 -12.82 15.78 -6.13
CA PRO A 235 -13.69 15.21 -5.11
C PRO A 235 -13.28 15.60 -3.69
N LYS A 236 -14.25 15.95 -2.86
CA LYS A 236 -14.07 16.41 -1.47
C LYS A 236 -13.39 17.78 -1.31
N ARG A 237 -13.17 18.57 -2.38
CA ARG A 237 -12.62 19.93 -2.28
C ARG A 237 -13.68 20.98 -2.61
N CYS A 238 -13.75 22.00 -1.75
CA CYS A 238 -14.67 23.13 -1.95
C CYS A 238 -14.16 24.16 -2.96
N HIS A 239 -12.84 24.18 -3.23
CA HIS A 239 -12.21 25.18 -4.09
C HIS A 239 -12.11 24.65 -5.51
N THR A 240 -13.02 25.06 -6.39
CA THR A 240 -13.08 24.64 -7.80
C THR A 240 -12.49 25.65 -8.75
N LYS A 241 -12.44 26.95 -8.37
CA LYS A 241 -11.87 28.01 -9.20
C LYS A 241 -10.41 28.22 -8.87
N ILE A 242 -9.54 28.02 -9.85
CA ILE A 242 -8.10 28.20 -9.73
C ILE A 242 -7.60 29.25 -10.71
N ARG A 243 -6.42 29.80 -10.41
CA ARG A 243 -5.62 30.55 -11.40
C ARG A 243 -4.25 29.91 -11.50
N TYR A 244 -3.68 29.88 -12.68
CA TYR A 244 -2.38 29.27 -12.93
C TYR A 244 -1.52 30.06 -13.92
N ILE A 245 -0.19 29.89 -13.75
CA ILE A 245 0.82 30.28 -14.74
C ILE A 245 1.55 29.01 -15.14
N GLU A 246 1.75 28.84 -16.43
CA GLU A 246 2.49 27.73 -16.99
C GLU A 246 3.78 28.23 -17.63
N GLU A 247 4.88 27.55 -17.32
CA GLU A 247 6.22 27.89 -17.79
C GLU A 247 7.00 26.63 -18.14
N VAL A 248 7.91 26.73 -19.08
CA VAL A 248 8.94 25.73 -19.35
C VAL A 248 10.22 26.20 -18.66
N VAL A 249 10.74 25.41 -17.72
CA VAL A 249 11.91 25.79 -16.92
C VAL A 249 13.06 24.78 -17.08
N ARG A 250 14.28 25.23 -16.81
CA ARG A 250 15.44 24.34 -16.65
C ARG A 250 15.83 24.32 -15.20
N LEU A 251 15.97 23.12 -14.63
CA LEU A 251 16.31 22.91 -13.23
C LEU A 251 17.70 22.28 -13.12
N ARG A 252 18.50 22.80 -12.20
CA ARG A 252 19.82 22.23 -11.93
C ARG A 252 19.69 20.77 -11.48
N GLY A 253 20.39 19.86 -12.15
CA GLY A 253 20.35 18.43 -11.89
C GLY A 253 19.26 17.68 -12.67
N TYR A 254 18.36 18.38 -13.39
CA TYR A 254 17.41 17.75 -14.32
C TYR A 254 17.83 17.99 -15.77
N GLU A 255 17.83 16.93 -16.59
CA GLU A 255 18.26 16.98 -18.00
C GLU A 255 17.11 17.48 -18.89
N GLY A 256 17.34 18.61 -19.55
CA GLY A 256 16.38 19.19 -20.48
C GLY A 256 15.34 20.12 -19.86
N PRO A 257 14.36 20.52 -20.64
CA PRO A 257 13.26 21.35 -20.18
C PRO A 257 12.23 20.52 -19.37
N ILE A 258 11.63 21.16 -18.37
CA ILE A 258 10.54 20.59 -17.60
C ILE A 258 9.41 21.62 -17.49
N ARG A 259 8.18 21.14 -17.54
CA ARG A 259 6.98 21.95 -17.42
C ARG A 259 6.71 22.26 -15.96
N GLN A 260 6.52 23.55 -15.65
CA GLN A 260 6.14 24.05 -14.32
C GLN A 260 4.76 24.71 -14.42
N ILE A 261 3.86 24.36 -13.49
CA ILE A 261 2.54 24.98 -13.38
C ILE A 261 2.40 25.52 -11.96
N ALA A 262 2.41 26.86 -11.81
CA ALA A 262 2.15 27.53 -10.55
C ALA A 262 0.65 27.75 -10.41
N VAL A 263 0.02 27.26 -9.34
CA VAL A 263 -1.43 27.27 -9.15
C VAL A 263 -1.81 27.94 -7.84
N THR A 264 -2.76 28.88 -7.90
CA THR A 264 -3.43 29.50 -6.73
C THR A 264 -4.89 29.09 -6.68
N GLY A 265 -5.54 29.25 -5.52
CA GLY A 265 -6.93 28.87 -5.34
C GLY A 265 -7.16 27.41 -4.92
N LEU A 266 -6.09 26.69 -4.51
CA LEU A 266 -6.20 25.32 -3.97
C LEU A 266 -6.39 25.28 -2.44
N GLY A 267 -6.89 26.37 -1.83
CA GLY A 267 -7.09 26.46 -0.38
C GLY A 267 -5.78 26.69 0.41
N ARG A 268 -4.75 27.23 -0.25
CA ARG A 268 -3.48 27.62 0.38
C ARG A 268 -3.16 29.05 -0.01
N ASP A 269 -2.57 29.83 0.92
CA ASP A 269 -2.20 31.21 0.68
C ASP A 269 -1.12 31.37 -0.40
N ARG A 270 -0.22 30.40 -0.48
CA ARG A 270 0.91 30.41 -1.42
C ARG A 270 0.67 29.47 -2.60
N PRO A 271 1.15 29.81 -3.81
CA PRO A 271 1.01 28.96 -4.98
C PRO A 271 1.57 27.55 -4.75
N THR A 272 0.88 26.54 -5.28
CA THR A 272 1.39 25.18 -5.41
C THR A 272 2.10 25.07 -6.76
N LEU A 273 3.31 24.50 -6.76
CA LEU A 273 4.16 24.43 -7.94
C LEU A 273 4.20 22.99 -8.44
N PHE A 274 3.48 22.67 -9.48
CA PHE A 274 3.53 21.36 -10.12
C PHE A 274 4.70 21.30 -11.10
N LEU A 275 5.36 20.15 -11.18
CA LEU A 275 6.33 19.81 -12.22
C LEU A 275 5.89 18.56 -12.96
N SER A 276 6.06 18.55 -14.28
CA SER A 276 5.80 17.39 -15.14
C SER A 276 6.75 17.37 -16.33
N ASN A 277 7.12 16.17 -16.78
CA ASN A 277 7.81 15.96 -18.05
C ASN A 277 6.86 15.76 -19.23
N HIS A 278 5.54 15.85 -18.99
CA HIS A 278 4.50 15.66 -20.00
C HIS A 278 3.97 17.01 -20.47
N PHE A 279 3.97 17.25 -21.79
CA PHE A 279 3.65 18.53 -22.40
C PHE A 279 2.31 18.53 -23.17
N GLU A 280 1.75 17.36 -23.46
CA GLU A 280 0.56 17.22 -24.32
C GLU A 280 -0.74 17.53 -23.57
N GLU A 281 -0.86 17.09 -22.29
CA GLU A 281 -2.06 17.34 -21.49
C GLU A 281 -2.15 18.79 -21.01
N THR A 282 -3.38 19.29 -20.86
CA THR A 282 -3.62 20.63 -20.30
C THR A 282 -3.19 20.73 -18.83
N PRO A 283 -2.92 21.94 -18.32
CA PRO A 283 -2.67 22.13 -16.89
C PRO A 283 -3.77 21.58 -15.99
N ARG A 284 -5.04 21.69 -16.43
CA ARG A 284 -6.20 21.16 -15.73
C ARG A 284 -6.12 19.63 -15.58
N GLU A 285 -5.82 18.92 -16.65
CA GLU A 285 -5.69 17.47 -16.65
C GLU A 285 -4.56 17.00 -15.75
N LEU A 286 -3.37 17.62 -15.81
CA LEU A 286 -2.25 17.28 -14.95
C LEU A 286 -2.56 17.52 -13.45
N ILE A 287 -3.28 18.61 -13.12
CA ILE A 287 -3.70 18.88 -11.75
C ILE A 287 -4.69 17.82 -11.27
N LEU A 288 -5.64 17.41 -12.12
CA LEU A 288 -6.60 16.35 -11.78
C LEU A 288 -5.94 14.98 -11.61
N ARG A 289 -4.96 14.65 -12.48
CA ARG A 289 -4.15 13.42 -12.30
C ARG A 289 -3.42 13.43 -10.97
N TYR A 290 -2.76 14.56 -10.65
CA TYR A 290 -2.06 14.70 -9.37
C TYR A 290 -3.01 14.63 -8.16
N ALA A 291 -4.23 15.13 -8.28
CA ALA A 291 -5.22 15.04 -7.22
C ALA A 291 -5.52 13.58 -6.84
N GLY A 292 -5.38 12.65 -7.79
CA GLY A 292 -5.45 11.20 -7.53
C GLY A 292 -4.40 10.70 -6.54
N ARG A 293 -3.27 11.42 -6.33
CA ARG A 293 -2.25 11.09 -5.32
C ARG A 293 -2.82 11.07 -3.88
N ASN A 294 -3.86 11.82 -3.60
CA ASN A 294 -4.47 11.78 -2.27
C ASN A 294 -4.92 10.36 -1.86
N ARG A 295 -5.11 9.46 -2.83
CA ARG A 295 -5.46 8.05 -2.57
C ARG A 295 -4.38 7.30 -1.79
N ILE A 296 -3.09 7.66 -1.95
CA ILE A 296 -2.03 7.03 -1.12
C ILE A 296 -2.09 7.56 0.31
N GLU A 297 -2.42 8.83 0.52
CA GLU A 297 -2.60 9.40 1.87
C GLU A 297 -3.78 8.71 2.59
N ASP A 298 -4.91 8.52 1.90
CA ASP A 298 -6.05 7.74 2.38
C ASP A 298 -5.63 6.28 2.66
N GLY A 299 -4.90 5.64 1.74
CA GLY A 299 -4.41 4.26 1.87
C GLY A 299 -3.45 4.06 3.04
N LEU A 300 -2.54 5.01 3.26
CA LEU A 300 -1.64 5.02 4.41
C LEU A 300 -2.41 5.28 5.71
N GLY A 301 -3.40 6.18 5.69
CA GLY A 301 -4.31 6.39 6.82
C GLY A 301 -5.07 5.12 7.22
N ILE A 302 -5.56 4.35 6.25
CA ILE A 302 -6.17 3.05 6.47
C ILE A 302 -5.15 2.06 7.03
N SER A 303 -3.93 2.03 6.48
CA SER A 303 -2.87 1.13 6.93
C SER A 303 -2.48 1.38 8.40
N VAL A 304 -2.48 2.63 8.81
CA VAL A 304 -2.23 3.02 10.21
C VAL A 304 -3.42 2.69 11.11
N ASN A 305 -4.67 2.91 10.66
CA ASN A 305 -5.84 2.82 11.51
C ASN A 305 -6.46 1.42 11.57
N PHE A 306 -6.21 0.56 10.59
CA PHE A 306 -6.77 -0.78 10.52
C PHE A 306 -5.69 -1.87 10.48
N PHE A 307 -4.63 -1.70 9.67
CA PHE A 307 -3.52 -2.67 9.68
C PHE A 307 -2.45 -2.36 10.72
N HIS A 308 -2.64 -1.32 11.54
CA HIS A 308 -1.79 -0.93 12.67
C HIS A 308 -0.30 -0.75 12.30
N LEU A 309 -0.06 -0.13 11.14
CA LEU A 309 1.29 0.08 10.59
C LEU A 309 2.22 0.82 11.56
N ASP A 310 1.69 1.77 12.37
CA ASP A 310 2.46 2.59 13.30
C ASP A 310 2.62 1.95 14.70
N CYS A 311 2.11 0.73 14.91
CA CYS A 311 2.08 0.10 16.23
C CYS A 311 3.33 -0.74 16.51
N LEU A 312 4.05 -1.20 15.48
CA LEU A 312 5.30 -1.91 15.65
C LEU A 312 6.42 -0.93 16.02
N ALA A 313 6.78 -0.89 17.30
CA ALA A 313 7.92 -0.12 17.78
C ALA A 313 9.18 -0.99 17.71
N SER A 314 9.93 -0.94 16.63
CA SER A 314 11.22 -1.61 16.47
C SER A 314 12.27 -0.63 15.94
N GLU A 315 13.47 -0.69 16.48
CA GLU A 315 14.65 -0.01 15.93
C GLU A 315 15.25 -0.77 14.74
N VAL A 316 14.92 -2.06 14.62
CA VAL A 316 15.37 -2.93 13.54
C VAL A 316 14.49 -2.70 12.32
N ARG A 317 15.04 -2.01 11.30
CA ARG A 317 14.31 -1.69 10.06
C ARG A 317 13.70 -2.91 9.38
N LEU A 318 14.38 -4.05 9.39
CA LEU A 318 13.88 -5.30 8.80
C LEU A 318 12.61 -5.82 9.48
N ASN A 319 12.43 -5.57 10.78
CA ASN A 319 11.18 -5.93 11.47
C ASN A 319 10.01 -5.07 10.99
N VAL A 320 10.29 -3.76 10.79
CA VAL A 320 9.29 -2.81 10.25
C VAL A 320 9.00 -3.15 8.79
N ASP A 321 10.02 -3.51 8.02
CA ASP A 321 9.90 -3.91 6.61
C ASP A 321 9.04 -5.17 6.46
N PHE A 322 9.24 -6.16 7.34
CA PHE A 322 8.38 -7.35 7.40
C PHE A 322 6.92 -7.00 7.69
N ASP A 323 6.66 -6.10 8.64
CA ASP A 323 5.32 -5.64 8.98
C ASP A 323 4.66 -4.85 7.83
N ALA A 324 5.45 -4.03 7.14
CA ALA A 324 5.00 -3.30 5.95
C ALA A 324 4.65 -4.25 4.79
N ALA A 325 5.44 -5.30 4.57
CA ALA A 325 5.14 -6.32 3.55
C ALA A 325 3.84 -7.07 3.87
N LEU A 326 3.62 -7.48 5.13
CA LEU A 326 2.34 -8.07 5.56
C LEU A 326 1.17 -7.10 5.38
N THR A 327 1.40 -5.80 5.61
CA THR A 327 0.37 -4.77 5.39
C THR A 327 -0.01 -4.65 3.92
N VAL A 328 0.96 -4.72 2.99
CA VAL A 328 0.69 -4.74 1.53
C VAL A 328 -0.13 -5.97 1.15
N ILE A 329 0.23 -7.15 1.66
CA ILE A 329 -0.50 -8.40 1.39
C ILE A 329 -1.94 -8.33 1.93
N ALA A 330 -2.11 -7.89 3.18
CA ALA A 330 -3.43 -7.74 3.80
C ALA A 330 -4.29 -6.70 3.07
N ASN A 331 -3.70 -5.57 2.67
CA ASN A 331 -4.38 -4.57 1.83
C ASN A 331 -4.85 -5.19 0.50
N GLY A 332 -4.00 -5.96 -0.18
CA GLY A 332 -4.36 -6.69 -1.39
C GLY A 332 -5.55 -7.63 -1.18
N CYS A 333 -5.58 -8.38 -0.07
CA CYS A 333 -6.71 -9.25 0.27
C CYS A 333 -8.02 -8.45 0.43
N TYR A 334 -8.00 -7.32 1.14
CA TYR A 334 -9.19 -6.49 1.33
C TYR A 334 -9.62 -5.75 0.06
N ARG A 335 -8.68 -5.28 -0.75
CA ARG A 335 -9.01 -4.65 -2.04
C ARG A 335 -9.61 -5.66 -3.02
N TRP A 336 -9.09 -6.89 -3.04
CA TRP A 336 -9.70 -7.97 -3.80
C TRP A 336 -11.10 -8.31 -3.28
N LEU A 337 -11.29 -8.45 -1.97
CA LEU A 337 -12.63 -8.67 -1.41
C LEU A 337 -13.58 -7.55 -1.84
N ALA A 338 -13.20 -6.29 -1.67
CA ALA A 338 -13.99 -5.14 -2.10
C ALA A 338 -14.42 -5.24 -3.58
N SER A 339 -13.49 -5.60 -4.47
CA SER A 339 -13.76 -5.72 -5.91
C SER A 339 -14.75 -6.84 -6.27
N ARG A 340 -14.98 -7.79 -5.34
CA ARG A 340 -15.94 -8.90 -5.53
C ARG A 340 -17.32 -8.61 -4.94
N LEU A 341 -17.45 -7.56 -4.14
CA LEU A 341 -18.70 -7.21 -3.45
C LEU A 341 -19.37 -6.05 -4.17
N ASN A 342 -20.46 -6.32 -4.86
CA ASN A 342 -21.22 -5.33 -5.64
C ASN A 342 -21.67 -4.16 -4.76
N GLY A 343 -21.32 -2.93 -5.16
CA GLY A 343 -21.59 -1.70 -4.42
C GLY A 343 -20.59 -1.38 -3.29
N PHE A 344 -19.56 -2.22 -3.07
CA PHE A 344 -18.57 -2.05 -2.00
C PHE A 344 -17.14 -1.92 -2.53
N GLU A 345 -16.94 -1.74 -3.82
CA GLU A 345 -15.62 -1.73 -4.50
C GLU A 345 -14.68 -0.65 -3.93
N LYS A 346 -15.25 0.46 -3.43
CA LYS A 346 -14.50 1.58 -2.87
C LYS A 346 -14.46 1.60 -1.34
N THR A 347 -15.13 0.63 -0.69
CA THR A 347 -15.23 0.54 0.76
C THR A 347 -13.86 0.29 1.38
N ASP A 348 -13.59 0.92 2.52
CA ASP A 348 -12.33 0.72 3.22
C ASP A 348 -12.28 -0.61 4.00
N PRO A 349 -11.08 -1.16 4.25
CA PRO A 349 -10.90 -2.43 4.95
C PRO A 349 -11.58 -2.52 6.30
N LYS A 350 -11.64 -1.46 7.09
CA LYS A 350 -12.26 -1.47 8.41
C LYS A 350 -13.77 -1.70 8.33
N GLN A 351 -14.43 -1.09 7.35
CA GLN A 351 -15.86 -1.31 7.11
C GLN A 351 -16.12 -2.70 6.54
N LEU A 352 -15.28 -3.17 5.59
CA LEU A 352 -15.38 -4.53 5.05
C LEU A 352 -15.20 -5.57 6.15
N TYR A 353 -14.24 -5.38 7.07
CA TYR A 353 -14.05 -6.23 8.21
C TYR A 353 -15.33 -6.36 9.02
N ARG A 354 -15.89 -5.23 9.47
CA ARG A 354 -17.10 -5.20 10.32
C ARG A 354 -18.34 -5.79 9.64
N TRP A 355 -18.48 -5.62 8.33
CA TRP A 355 -19.68 -6.03 7.62
C TRP A 355 -19.61 -7.44 7.06
N PHE A 356 -18.44 -7.91 6.68
CA PHE A 356 -18.28 -9.15 5.92
C PHE A 356 -17.31 -10.17 6.53
N VAL A 357 -16.35 -9.76 7.36
CA VAL A 357 -15.31 -10.64 7.90
C VAL A 357 -15.59 -10.99 9.37
N GLU A 358 -15.88 -10.00 10.20
CA GLU A 358 -16.22 -10.17 11.61
C GLU A 358 -17.63 -10.73 11.74
N THR A 359 -17.76 -12.04 11.56
CA THR A 359 -19.06 -12.73 11.54
C THR A 359 -18.96 -14.07 12.28
N ALA A 360 -20.07 -14.45 12.92
CA ALA A 360 -20.21 -15.77 13.50
C ALA A 360 -20.60 -16.80 12.43
N GLY A 361 -20.31 -18.05 12.71
CA GLY A 361 -20.63 -19.18 11.85
C GLY A 361 -20.05 -20.46 12.37
N THR A 362 -20.32 -21.56 11.65
CA THR A 362 -19.83 -22.89 11.98
C THR A 362 -18.88 -23.37 10.89
N VAL A 363 -17.72 -23.89 11.28
CA VAL A 363 -16.75 -24.52 10.38
C VAL A 363 -16.81 -26.03 10.59
N THR A 364 -17.06 -26.79 9.52
CA THR A 364 -17.12 -28.26 9.56
C THR A 364 -16.14 -28.84 8.55
N ILE A 365 -15.29 -29.75 9.02
CA ILE A 365 -14.35 -30.50 8.19
C ILE A 365 -15.07 -31.75 7.68
N GLN A 366 -15.18 -31.88 6.36
CA GLN A 366 -15.63 -33.07 5.65
C GLN A 366 -14.43 -33.68 4.93
N ASN A 367 -14.62 -34.88 4.36
CA ASN A 367 -13.50 -35.63 3.74
C ASN A 367 -12.71 -34.77 2.72
N ASP A 368 -13.40 -34.08 1.81
CA ASP A 368 -12.83 -33.31 0.70
C ASP A 368 -13.16 -31.82 0.74
N HIS A 369 -13.99 -31.38 1.71
CA HIS A 369 -14.43 -30.00 1.83
C HIS A 369 -14.26 -29.46 3.25
N LEU A 370 -14.00 -28.15 3.32
CA LEU A 370 -14.12 -27.31 4.50
C LEU A 370 -15.37 -26.44 4.32
N ARG A 371 -16.46 -26.83 4.97
CA ARG A 371 -17.71 -26.07 4.93
C ARG A 371 -17.70 -24.96 5.98
N VAL A 372 -17.98 -23.74 5.55
CA VAL A 372 -18.15 -22.57 6.41
C VAL A 372 -19.59 -22.09 6.28
N ALA A 373 -20.37 -22.31 7.31
CA ALA A 373 -21.77 -21.90 7.39
C ALA A 373 -21.86 -20.57 8.15
N PHE A 374 -22.19 -19.51 7.45
CA PHE A 374 -22.37 -18.18 8.04
C PHE A 374 -23.73 -18.07 8.72
N ASP A 375 -23.75 -17.53 9.93
CA ASP A 375 -24.99 -17.17 10.61
C ASP A 375 -25.75 -16.08 9.85
N ARG A 376 -27.04 -15.99 10.06
CA ARG A 376 -27.92 -15.04 9.37
C ARG A 376 -27.51 -13.59 9.62
N ARG A 377 -27.17 -12.87 8.55
CA ARG A 377 -26.83 -11.43 8.57
C ARG A 377 -27.40 -10.72 7.34
N SER A 378 -27.62 -9.41 7.48
CA SER A 378 -28.15 -8.55 6.41
C SER A 378 -27.27 -8.52 5.16
N HIS A 379 -25.95 -8.76 5.29
CA HIS A 379 -24.99 -8.72 4.20
C HIS A 379 -24.74 -10.09 3.54
N ASN A 380 -25.31 -11.19 4.05
CA ASN A 380 -25.15 -12.53 3.46
C ASN A 380 -25.59 -12.60 1.98
N PRO A 381 -26.66 -11.94 1.52
CA PRO A 381 -27.03 -11.93 0.10
C PRO A 381 -25.91 -11.44 -0.81
N ILE A 382 -25.15 -10.41 -0.38
CA ILE A 382 -24.03 -9.84 -1.15
C ILE A 382 -22.86 -10.83 -1.22
N LEU A 383 -22.53 -11.50 -0.10
CA LEU A 383 -21.50 -12.54 -0.07
C LEU A 383 -21.89 -13.73 -0.95
N ARG A 384 -23.16 -14.12 -0.95
CA ARG A 384 -23.68 -15.21 -1.81
C ARG A 384 -23.59 -14.85 -3.29
N GLU A 385 -23.92 -13.61 -3.66
CA GLU A 385 -23.78 -13.10 -5.02
C GLU A 385 -22.32 -13.07 -5.47
N ALA A 386 -21.40 -12.65 -4.58
CA ALA A 386 -19.96 -12.62 -4.84
C ALA A 386 -19.36 -14.00 -5.13
N ALA A 387 -20.00 -15.07 -4.66
CA ALA A 387 -19.66 -16.47 -4.93
C ALA A 387 -18.15 -16.73 -4.81
N LEU A 388 -17.57 -16.35 -3.67
CA LEU A 388 -16.12 -16.38 -3.42
C LEU A 388 -15.50 -17.79 -3.45
N ASP A 389 -16.34 -18.82 -3.34
CA ASP A 389 -16.00 -20.24 -3.37
C ASP A 389 -16.31 -20.93 -4.71
N ARG A 390 -16.94 -20.25 -5.67
CA ARG A 390 -17.38 -20.86 -6.95
C ARG A 390 -16.25 -21.58 -7.66
N ASP A 391 -15.05 -20.97 -7.69
CA ASP A 391 -13.86 -21.56 -8.31
C ASP A 391 -12.86 -21.99 -7.22
N SER A 392 -13.37 -22.60 -6.13
CA SER A 392 -12.54 -22.99 -5.00
C SER A 392 -11.49 -24.01 -5.43
N LEU A 393 -10.23 -23.61 -5.31
CA LEU A 393 -9.09 -24.47 -5.53
C LEU A 393 -8.83 -25.32 -4.27
N PRO A 394 -8.24 -26.51 -4.43
CA PRO A 394 -7.77 -27.29 -3.28
C PRO A 394 -6.80 -26.51 -2.42
N ILE A 395 -6.97 -26.53 -1.11
CA ILE A 395 -6.13 -25.83 -0.14
C ILE A 395 -4.94 -26.73 0.23
N PRO A 396 -3.70 -26.43 -0.22
CA PRO A 396 -2.55 -27.32 -0.06
C PRO A 396 -2.28 -27.66 1.41
N TRP A 397 -2.35 -26.68 2.32
CA TRP A 397 -2.06 -26.86 3.74
C TRP A 397 -3.21 -27.43 4.56
N LEU A 398 -4.34 -27.75 3.92
CA LEU A 398 -5.49 -28.45 4.53
C LEU A 398 -5.78 -29.79 3.86
N GLY A 399 -4.74 -30.49 3.38
CA GLY A 399 -4.88 -31.81 2.76
C GLY A 399 -5.71 -31.77 1.48
N GLN A 400 -5.55 -30.74 0.67
CA GLN A 400 -6.23 -30.54 -0.62
C GLN A 400 -7.75 -30.37 -0.53
N ARG A 401 -8.30 -30.05 0.64
CA ARG A 401 -9.74 -29.75 0.79
C ARG A 401 -10.11 -28.48 0.08
N LYS A 402 -11.33 -28.42 -0.45
CA LYS A 402 -11.91 -27.21 -1.03
C LYS A 402 -12.77 -26.50 0.00
N ILE A 403 -12.86 -25.17 -0.10
CA ILE A 403 -13.75 -24.40 0.74
C ILE A 403 -15.14 -24.30 0.10
N GLU A 404 -16.18 -24.43 0.93
CA GLU A 404 -17.58 -24.24 0.56
C GLU A 404 -18.23 -23.25 1.54
N PHE A 405 -18.91 -22.23 1.02
CA PHE A 405 -19.64 -21.26 1.83
C PHE A 405 -21.15 -21.53 1.76
N THR A 406 -21.76 -21.60 2.93
CA THR A 406 -23.22 -21.67 3.07
C THR A 406 -23.72 -20.51 3.90
N TYR A 407 -24.93 -20.02 3.58
CA TYR A 407 -25.50 -18.82 4.17
C TYR A 407 -26.90 -19.12 4.69
N CYS A 408 -27.11 -18.94 5.98
CA CYS A 408 -28.43 -19.07 6.62
C CYS A 408 -29.35 -17.89 6.35
#